data_c9039d072e2dafaa0665c1a84247a2ff
#
_entry.id   c9039d072e2dafaa0665c1a84247a2ff
#
_cell.length_a   1.000
_cell.length_b   1.000
_cell.length_c   1.000
_cell.angle_alpha   90.00
_cell.angle_beta   90.00
_cell.angle_gamma   90.00
#
_symmetry.space_group_name_H-M   'P 1'
#
loop_
_entity.id
_entity.type
_entity.pdbx_description
1 polymer ?
#
loop_
_entity_poly.entity_id
_entity_poly.type
_entity_poly.pdbx_seq_one_letter_code
_entity_poly.pdbx_strand_id
1 'polypeptide(L)'
;AWYPSRLSDGRAIEELFPEQEWPLKLISFKSNTMSSATAVIPRLHHLKPVNLVALNPQDGQRYGLAHGDIVRITTPGGQAQAQISLLHGVMPGVIAIEHGYGHKEMGAARHTLDGEPMAFDEQIKSGINLNELGFADPT
;
A
#
# COMPACT_ATOMS: atom_id res chain seq x y z
N ALA A 1 -17.63 7.19 -3.94
CA ALA A 1 -16.82 6.45 -4.92
C ALA A 1 -17.63 5.29 -5.45
N TRP A 2 -17.69 5.16 -6.75
CA TRP A 2 -18.39 4.06 -7.41
C TRP A 2 -17.41 2.91 -7.56
N TYR A 3 -17.66 1.81 -6.86
CA TYR A 3 -16.89 0.58 -7.02
C TYR A 3 -17.71 -0.37 -7.90
N PRO A 4 -17.11 -1.03 -8.89
CA PRO A 4 -17.81 -2.08 -9.62
C PRO A 4 -18.19 -3.18 -8.62
N SER A 5 -19.46 -3.55 -8.61
CA SER A 5 -19.96 -4.64 -7.76
C SER A 5 -19.64 -6.02 -8.32
N ARG A 6 -19.16 -6.09 -9.56
CA ARG A 6 -18.86 -7.33 -10.28
C ARG A 6 -17.54 -7.23 -11.03
N LEU A 7 -16.88 -8.37 -11.14
CA LEU A 7 -15.73 -8.57 -12.01
C LEU A 7 -16.16 -8.60 -13.48
N SER A 8 -15.19 -8.53 -14.39
CA SER A 8 -15.42 -8.59 -15.84
C SER A 8 -16.11 -9.88 -16.29
N ASP A 9 -15.89 -10.99 -15.58
CA ASP A 9 -16.53 -12.29 -15.80
C ASP A 9 -17.96 -12.39 -15.21
N GLY A 10 -18.46 -11.31 -14.61
CA GLY A 10 -19.81 -11.20 -14.05
C GLY A 10 -19.96 -11.66 -12.61
N ARG A 11 -18.94 -12.24 -11.97
CA ARG A 11 -19.00 -12.65 -10.57
C ARG A 11 -19.11 -11.45 -9.64
N ALA A 12 -19.94 -11.54 -8.62
CA ALA A 12 -20.05 -10.50 -7.62
C ALA A 12 -18.80 -10.48 -6.70
N ILE A 13 -18.23 -9.30 -6.49
CA ILE A 13 -17.04 -9.14 -5.64
C ILE A 13 -17.32 -9.58 -4.20
N GLU A 14 -18.49 -9.27 -3.68
CA GLU A 14 -18.91 -9.63 -2.32
C GLU A 14 -19.10 -11.14 -2.12
N GLU A 15 -19.43 -11.88 -3.18
CA GLU A 15 -19.52 -13.34 -3.14
C GLU A 15 -18.14 -14.00 -3.14
N LEU A 16 -17.19 -13.42 -3.88
CA LEU A 16 -15.81 -13.92 -3.94
C LEU A 16 -15.00 -13.56 -2.70
N PHE A 17 -15.26 -12.38 -2.13
CA PHE A 17 -14.52 -11.83 -1.00
C PHE A 17 -15.50 -11.40 0.09
N PRO A 18 -16.12 -12.36 0.80
CA PRO A 18 -17.11 -12.06 1.82
C PRO A 18 -16.48 -11.29 3.00
N GLU A 19 -17.24 -10.36 3.57
CA GLU A 19 -16.80 -9.49 4.67
C GLU A 19 -16.36 -10.27 5.92
N GLN A 20 -16.89 -11.47 6.13
CA GLN A 20 -16.49 -12.33 7.26
C GLN A 20 -15.03 -12.79 7.14
N GLU A 21 -14.54 -12.98 5.93
CA GLU A 21 -13.16 -13.38 5.64
C GLU A 21 -12.26 -12.17 5.41
N TRP A 22 -12.80 -11.13 4.76
CA TRP A 22 -12.10 -9.91 4.37
C TRP A 22 -12.75 -8.68 5.00
N PRO A 23 -12.62 -8.49 6.33
CA PRO A 23 -13.41 -7.50 7.08
C PRO A 23 -12.94 -6.06 6.88
N LEU A 24 -11.76 -5.84 6.29
CA LEU A 24 -11.21 -4.51 6.05
C LEU A 24 -11.20 -4.18 4.56
N LYS A 25 -11.65 -2.97 4.23
CA LYS A 25 -11.55 -2.43 2.88
C LYS A 25 -10.22 -1.71 2.71
N LEU A 26 -9.41 -2.12 1.73
CA LEU A 26 -8.15 -1.47 1.43
C LEU A 26 -8.39 -0.29 0.49
N ILE A 27 -7.87 0.87 0.87
CA ILE A 27 -7.83 2.07 0.04
C ILE A 27 -6.40 2.58 -0.11
N SER A 28 -6.13 3.22 -1.22
CA SER A 28 -4.88 3.96 -1.42
C SER A 28 -5.11 5.46 -1.35
N PHE A 29 -4.11 6.19 -0.88
CA PHE A 29 -4.12 7.65 -0.90
C PHE A 29 -2.73 8.20 -1.27
N LYS A 30 -2.70 9.45 -1.73
CA LYS A 30 -1.45 10.19 -1.99
C LYS A 30 -1.23 11.20 -0.89
N SER A 31 0.01 11.29 -0.41
CA SER A 31 0.41 12.37 0.49
C SER A 31 0.93 13.57 -0.29
N ASN A 32 1.18 14.67 0.43
CA ASN A 32 1.77 15.88 -0.15
C ASN A 32 3.25 15.70 -0.52
N THR A 33 3.90 14.68 0.03
CA THR A 33 5.33 14.42 -0.17
C THR A 33 5.61 13.32 -1.17
N MET A 34 4.69 12.36 -1.31
CA MET A 34 4.93 11.15 -2.11
C MET A 34 3.84 10.93 -3.16
N SER A 35 4.28 10.74 -4.39
CA SER A 35 3.46 10.37 -5.55
C SER A 35 4.32 9.55 -6.51
N SER A 36 3.74 9.00 -7.56
CA SER A 36 4.49 8.29 -8.61
C SER A 36 5.59 9.14 -9.23
N ALA A 37 5.38 10.46 -9.38
CA ALA A 37 6.34 11.39 -9.96
C ALA A 37 7.47 11.77 -8.98
N THR A 38 7.20 11.74 -7.67
CA THR A 38 8.18 12.13 -6.64
C THR A 38 8.90 10.95 -6.00
N ALA A 39 8.50 9.74 -6.32
CA ALA A 39 9.09 8.50 -5.80
C ALA A 39 10.58 8.33 -6.11
N VAL A 40 11.07 9.01 -7.15
CA VAL A 40 12.49 8.99 -7.55
C VAL A 40 13.33 10.10 -6.92
N ILE A 41 12.75 10.91 -6.03
CA ILE A 41 13.46 12.02 -5.36
C ILE A 41 14.01 11.55 -4.01
N PRO A 42 15.33 11.30 -3.87
CA PRO A 42 15.92 10.73 -2.67
C PRO A 42 15.63 11.55 -1.40
N ARG A 43 15.63 12.87 -1.53
CA ARG A 43 15.37 13.79 -0.41
C ARG A 43 14.00 13.59 0.24
N LEU A 44 12.99 13.22 -0.54
CA LEU A 44 11.64 12.93 -0.03
C LEU A 44 11.59 11.59 0.68
N HIS A 45 12.31 10.58 0.18
CA HIS A 45 12.48 9.30 0.86
C HIS A 45 13.21 9.44 2.20
N HIS A 46 14.20 10.34 2.31
CA HIS A 46 14.84 10.62 3.59
C HIS A 46 13.89 11.21 4.63
N LEU A 47 12.93 12.04 4.19
CA LEU A 47 11.92 12.61 5.08
C LEU A 47 10.88 11.58 5.52
N LYS A 48 10.56 10.64 4.63
CA LYS A 48 9.54 9.62 4.85
C LYS A 48 9.97 8.31 4.17
N PRO A 49 10.78 7.49 4.86
CA PRO A 49 11.43 6.32 4.25
C PRO A 49 10.46 5.19 3.90
N VAL A 50 9.32 5.09 4.57
CA VAL A 50 8.30 4.06 4.32
C VAL A 50 6.92 4.70 4.24
N ASN A 51 6.01 4.05 3.51
CA ASN A 51 4.66 4.54 3.38
C ASN A 51 3.84 4.40 4.68
N LEU A 52 2.94 5.33 4.86
CA LEU A 52 1.99 5.29 5.96
C LEU A 52 0.96 4.18 5.67
N VAL A 53 0.80 3.29 6.65
CA VAL A 53 -0.30 2.34 6.71
C VAL A 53 -1.16 2.69 7.91
N ALA A 54 -2.37 3.13 7.66
CA ALA A 54 -3.23 3.71 8.68
C ALA A 54 -4.49 2.87 8.89
N LEU A 55 -4.86 2.72 10.16
CA LEU A 55 -6.05 2.02 10.61
C LEU A 55 -6.75 2.87 11.69
N ASN A 56 -8.08 2.78 11.78
CA ASN A 56 -8.80 3.45 12.85
C ASN A 56 -8.45 2.82 14.21
N PRO A 57 -8.30 3.61 15.30
CA PRO A 57 -8.04 3.09 16.64
C PRO A 57 -9.09 2.08 17.14
N GLN A 58 -10.35 2.17 16.71
CA GLN A 58 -11.39 1.19 17.04
C GLN A 58 -11.07 -0.18 16.43
N ASP A 59 -10.60 -0.21 15.19
CA ASP A 59 -10.16 -1.46 14.55
C ASP A 59 -8.86 -1.96 15.19
N GLY A 60 -7.92 -1.05 15.52
CA GLY A 60 -6.73 -1.39 16.29
C GLY A 60 -7.09 -2.13 17.57
N GLN A 61 -8.03 -1.59 18.35
CA GLN A 61 -8.52 -2.23 19.57
C GLN A 61 -9.19 -3.59 19.29
N ARG A 62 -10.02 -3.67 18.24
CA ARG A 62 -10.71 -4.91 17.83
C ARG A 62 -9.74 -6.04 17.48
N TYR A 63 -8.62 -5.70 16.84
CA TYR A 63 -7.59 -6.67 16.40
C TYR A 63 -6.43 -6.80 17.38
N GLY A 64 -6.45 -6.10 18.53
CA GLY A 64 -5.38 -6.13 19.53
C GLY A 64 -4.07 -5.50 19.04
N LEU A 65 -4.15 -4.48 18.17
CA LEU A 65 -3.01 -3.79 17.58
C LEU A 65 -2.76 -2.45 18.28
N ALA A 66 -1.50 -2.16 18.52
CA ALA A 66 -1.02 -0.87 18.99
C ALA A 66 -0.40 -0.03 17.85
N HIS A 67 -0.35 1.28 18.05
CA HIS A 67 0.38 2.17 17.15
C HIS A 67 1.86 1.78 17.11
N GLY A 68 2.39 1.57 15.91
CA GLY A 68 3.78 1.18 15.70
C GLY A 68 4.00 -0.32 15.55
N ASP A 69 2.99 -1.16 15.78
CA ASP A 69 3.12 -2.61 15.59
C ASP A 69 3.43 -2.96 14.13
N ILE A 70 4.25 -3.98 13.96
CA ILE A 70 4.51 -4.58 12.65
C ILE A 70 3.45 -5.65 12.40
N VAL A 71 2.67 -5.45 11.35
CA VAL A 71 1.57 -6.33 10.96
C VAL A 71 1.82 -6.96 9.59
N ARG A 72 1.23 -8.12 9.37
CA ARG A 72 1.10 -8.71 8.04
C ARG A 72 -0.27 -8.36 7.48
N ILE A 73 -0.29 -7.67 6.35
CA ILE A 73 -1.49 -7.37 5.59
C ILE A 73 -1.64 -8.47 4.55
N THR A 74 -2.78 -9.12 4.52
CA THR A 74 -3.11 -10.16 3.55
C THR A 74 -4.35 -9.72 2.76
N THR A 75 -4.27 -9.89 1.46
CA THR A 75 -5.38 -9.64 0.52
C THR A 75 -5.53 -10.85 -0.40
N PRO A 76 -6.61 -10.95 -1.18
CA PRO A 76 -6.71 -11.97 -2.23
C PRO A 76 -5.59 -11.92 -3.26
N GLY A 77 -4.95 -10.77 -3.46
CA GLY A 77 -3.86 -10.57 -4.42
C GLY A 77 -2.46 -10.85 -3.87
N GLY A 78 -2.26 -10.81 -2.54
CA GLY A 78 -0.93 -11.01 -1.97
C GLY A 78 -0.79 -10.62 -0.51
N GLN A 79 0.46 -10.47 -0.08
CA GLN A 79 0.80 -10.16 1.30
C GLN A 79 1.91 -9.12 1.38
N ALA A 80 1.86 -8.27 2.39
CA ALA A 80 2.94 -7.33 2.73
C ALA A 80 3.07 -7.17 4.24
N GLN A 81 4.26 -6.76 4.70
CA GLN A 81 4.50 -6.37 6.08
C GLN A 81 4.61 -4.86 6.19
N ALA A 82 4.01 -4.29 7.22
CA ALA A 82 4.06 -2.85 7.47
C ALA A 82 3.99 -2.53 8.95
N GLN A 83 4.50 -1.35 9.29
CA GLN A 83 4.24 -0.73 10.58
C GLN A 83 2.92 0.02 10.52
N ILE A 84 2.00 -0.29 11.45
CA ILE A 84 0.66 0.30 11.49
C ILE A 84 0.66 1.64 12.24
N SER A 85 -0.08 2.61 11.73
CA SER A 85 -0.39 3.86 12.42
C SER A 85 -1.87 3.94 12.74
N LEU A 86 -2.20 4.12 14.01
CA LEU A 86 -3.59 4.28 14.43
C LEU A 86 -3.99 5.75 14.32
N LEU A 87 -4.93 6.05 13.40
CA LEU A 87 -5.37 7.42 13.09
C LEU A 87 -6.90 7.54 13.10
N HIS A 88 -7.43 8.46 13.86
CA HIS A 88 -8.88 8.75 13.91
C HIS A 88 -9.44 9.27 12.57
N GLY A 89 -8.58 9.79 11.68
CA GLY A 89 -8.98 10.27 10.36
C GLY A 89 -9.31 9.16 9.34
N VAL A 90 -9.03 7.89 9.67
CA VAL A 90 -9.42 6.73 8.86
C VAL A 90 -10.75 6.20 9.37
N MET A 91 -11.69 5.89 8.48
CA MET A 91 -12.97 5.29 8.86
C MET A 91 -12.76 3.89 9.45
N PRO A 92 -13.55 3.48 10.47
CA PRO A 92 -13.59 2.09 10.90
C PRO A 92 -13.92 1.14 9.75
N GLY A 93 -13.29 -0.04 9.75
CA GLY A 93 -13.42 -1.03 8.67
C GLY A 93 -12.58 -0.73 7.43
N VAL A 94 -11.70 0.28 7.48
CA VAL A 94 -10.84 0.67 6.36
C VAL A 94 -9.37 0.60 6.77
N ILE A 95 -8.53 0.01 5.92
CA ILE A 95 -7.06 0.15 5.97
C ILE A 95 -6.62 1.06 4.83
N ALA A 96 -5.92 2.14 5.15
CA ALA A 96 -5.47 3.12 4.18
C ALA A 96 -3.94 3.04 4.01
N ILE A 97 -3.47 2.83 2.78
CA ILE A 97 -2.04 2.69 2.47
C ILE A 97 -1.62 3.82 1.53
N GLU A 98 -0.56 4.51 1.91
CA GLU A 98 0.02 5.58 1.10
C GLU A 98 0.67 5.01 -0.15
N HIS A 99 0.35 5.62 -1.29
CA HIS A 99 0.87 5.24 -2.61
C HIS A 99 2.27 5.82 -2.88
N GLY A 100 3.05 5.15 -3.75
CA GLY A 100 4.31 5.67 -4.29
C GLY A 100 5.57 5.09 -3.65
N TYR A 101 5.49 3.92 -3.04
CA TYR A 101 6.60 3.21 -2.40
C TYR A 101 6.81 1.81 -2.98
N GLY A 102 7.89 1.16 -2.57
CA GLY A 102 8.18 -0.23 -2.88
C GLY A 102 8.52 -0.49 -4.34
N HIS A 103 9.27 0.39 -4.99
CA HIS A 103 9.71 0.22 -6.38
C HIS A 103 10.85 -0.79 -6.48
N LYS A 104 10.53 -2.08 -6.41
CA LYS A 104 11.51 -3.18 -6.36
C LYS A 104 11.84 -3.75 -7.74
N GLU A 105 10.94 -3.57 -8.69
CA GLU A 105 10.94 -4.27 -9.97
C GLU A 105 11.59 -3.47 -11.12
N MET A 106 11.93 -4.17 -12.20
CA MET A 106 12.35 -3.62 -13.50
C MET A 106 13.57 -2.68 -13.43
N GLY A 107 14.46 -2.89 -12.46
CA GLY A 107 15.64 -2.04 -12.32
C GLY A 107 15.35 -0.59 -11.92
N ALA A 108 14.21 -0.33 -11.29
CA ALA A 108 13.76 1.01 -10.93
C ALA A 108 14.78 1.82 -10.10
N ALA A 109 15.66 1.12 -9.36
CA ALA A 109 16.72 1.74 -8.59
C ALA A 109 18.06 1.84 -9.36
N ARG A 110 18.12 1.42 -10.62
CA ARG A 110 19.30 1.51 -11.46
C ARG A 110 19.04 2.49 -12.60
N HIS A 111 19.85 3.51 -12.69
CA HIS A 111 19.76 4.48 -13.77
C HIS A 111 21.16 4.95 -14.19
N THR A 112 21.27 5.46 -15.39
CA THR A 112 22.49 6.07 -15.94
C THR A 112 22.23 7.53 -16.24
N LEU A 113 23.23 8.37 -16.03
CA LEU A 113 23.24 9.76 -16.48
C LEU A 113 24.44 9.93 -17.41
N ASP A 114 24.20 10.39 -18.62
CA ASP A 114 25.23 10.57 -19.66
C ASP A 114 26.10 9.31 -19.90
N GLY A 115 25.48 8.13 -19.76
CA GLY A 115 26.14 6.83 -19.91
C GLY A 115 26.86 6.30 -18.66
N GLU A 116 26.98 7.10 -17.60
CA GLU A 116 27.60 6.68 -16.35
C GLU A 116 26.56 6.11 -15.38
N PRO A 117 26.83 4.95 -14.75
CA PRO A 117 25.94 4.39 -13.75
C PRO A 117 25.86 5.33 -12.54
N MET A 118 24.66 5.72 -12.16
CA MET A 118 24.42 6.46 -10.93
C MET A 118 24.43 5.54 -9.72
N ALA A 119 24.73 6.11 -8.56
CA ALA A 119 24.67 5.40 -7.30
C ALA A 119 23.27 4.81 -7.10
N PHE A 120 23.23 3.55 -6.68
CA PHE A 120 21.98 2.84 -6.41
C PHE A 120 21.33 3.38 -5.13
N ASP A 121 20.11 3.89 -5.24
CA ASP A 121 19.33 4.31 -4.08
C ASP A 121 18.43 3.16 -3.60
N GLU A 122 18.91 2.45 -2.57
CA GLU A 122 18.14 1.37 -1.94
C GLU A 122 16.82 1.84 -1.32
N GLN A 123 16.71 3.12 -0.98
CA GLN A 123 15.52 3.66 -0.34
C GLN A 123 14.31 3.64 -1.28
N ILE A 124 14.50 3.68 -2.58
CA ILE A 124 13.41 3.60 -3.57
C ILE A 124 12.64 2.29 -3.47
N LYS A 125 13.26 1.24 -2.91
CA LYS A 125 12.64 -0.06 -2.67
C LYS A 125 11.89 -0.14 -1.35
N SER A 126 12.06 0.83 -0.46
CA SER A 126 11.45 0.79 0.86
C SER A 126 9.92 0.91 0.81
N GLY A 127 9.28 0.36 1.83
CA GLY A 127 7.83 0.37 1.95
C GLY A 127 7.12 -0.71 1.13
N ILE A 128 5.81 -0.58 1.03
CA ILE A 128 4.91 -1.51 0.34
C ILE A 128 4.59 -0.97 -1.05
N ASN A 129 4.76 -1.80 -2.06
CA ASN A 129 4.15 -1.59 -3.36
C ASN A 129 2.70 -2.09 -3.32
N LEU A 130 1.74 -1.20 -3.53
CA LEU A 130 0.32 -1.55 -3.51
C LEU A 130 -0.07 -2.60 -4.57
N ASN A 131 0.68 -2.69 -5.67
CA ASN A 131 0.44 -3.73 -6.68
C ASN A 131 0.70 -5.15 -6.15
N GLU A 132 1.53 -5.32 -5.09
CA GLU A 132 1.76 -6.60 -4.43
C GLU A 132 0.51 -7.07 -3.65
N LEU A 133 -0.40 -6.15 -3.33
CA LEU A 133 -1.66 -6.41 -2.63
C LEU A 133 -2.87 -6.40 -3.55
N GLY A 134 -2.71 -5.99 -4.80
CA GLY A 134 -3.78 -5.87 -5.77
C GLY A 134 -4.29 -7.24 -6.24
N PHE A 135 -5.60 -7.40 -6.30
CA PHE A 135 -6.23 -8.49 -7.02
C PHE A 135 -6.49 -8.04 -8.47
N ALA A 136 -6.01 -8.82 -9.43
CA ALA A 136 -6.28 -8.56 -10.84
C ALA A 136 -7.63 -9.18 -11.23
N ASP A 137 -8.48 -8.37 -11.88
CA ASP A 137 -9.68 -8.86 -12.50
C ASP A 137 -9.30 -9.83 -13.65
N PRO A 138 -9.76 -11.09 -13.65
CA PRO A 138 -9.48 -12.02 -14.73
C PRO A 138 -10.25 -11.60 -15.98
N THR A 139 -9.57 -10.92 -16.89
CA THR A 139 -10.07 -10.56 -18.23
C THR A 139 -9.46 -11.46 -19.28
#